data_cddcbfab9b6621a7b5a4fcf55bb500cb
#
_entry.id   cddcbfab9b6621a7b5a4fcf55bb500cb
#
_cell.length_a   1.000
_cell.length_b   1.000
_cell.length_c   1.000
_cell.angle_alpha   90.00
_cell.angle_beta   90.00
_cell.angle_gamma   90.00
#
_symmetry.space_group_name_H-M   'P 1'
#
loop_
_entity.id
_entity.type
_entity.pdbx_description
1 polymer ?
#
loop_
_entity_poly.entity_id
_entity_poly.type
_entity_poly.pdbx_seq_one_letter_code
_entity_poly.pdbx_strand_id
1 'polypeptide(L)'
;MNICMVSSESVPFSKSGGLADVVGALSTALASLGEDVRVVLPLYESVDASSFLEVPVTGELSLLDSEEQVSFCQTNLNGVTYYFLRHPFFTERKGIYGDTSFTPYVDNLRRYTLLNKGALFLCKELDWKVDIMHCHDWTCGFLPYLLKTENDKFFRDTKSLMTIHNLAYQGEFSRLELLCCDVLPDDRMFSGNASSKRTNMLKTGLVFADKLTTVSPTYAREIQTKEYGCNLEGLLSERAHDLTGIINGIDYEEWNPQTDPFMNHHFSANQQKGKALTKAELQAEFGLEVDESIPLFSMISRLAEQKGFVELLEGSPCALEEMLQTHAMQMVIVGTGDHALEKKLVEIGQRHDNLSVNILFSNRAAHLLEAGSDFFLMPSRYEPCGLNQLYSLRYGTLPVARRTGGLADSILDLDENPEAGTGILFDSMTGRGILEAVERALHWWSKGKKTMQAIRTRCMHWDSTWERSARSYRSIYESSIRGK
;
A
#
# COMPACT_ATOMS: atom_id res chain seq x y z
N MET A 1 -5.12 25.16 0.28
CA MET A 1 -5.81 24.59 1.45
C MET A 1 -4.79 24.16 2.49
N ASN A 2 -5.15 24.22 3.75
CA ASN A 2 -4.37 23.70 4.86
C ASN A 2 -4.78 22.24 5.12
N ILE A 3 -3.89 21.30 4.84
CA ILE A 3 -4.17 19.87 4.88
C ILE A 3 -3.32 19.22 5.98
N CYS A 4 -3.97 18.67 7.01
CA CYS A 4 -3.33 17.86 8.02
C CYS A 4 -3.51 16.38 7.68
N MET A 5 -2.45 15.69 7.33
CA MET A 5 -2.45 14.24 7.19
C MET A 5 -2.01 13.59 8.50
N VAL A 6 -2.77 12.61 8.97
CA VAL A 6 -2.41 11.85 10.17
C VAL A 6 -2.28 10.38 9.80
N SER A 7 -1.14 9.80 10.15
CA SER A 7 -0.82 8.43 9.81
C SER A 7 0.07 7.77 10.86
N SER A 8 0.07 6.44 10.89
CA SER A 8 1.03 5.67 11.69
C SER A 8 2.41 5.56 11.04
N GLU A 9 2.49 5.74 9.73
CA GLU A 9 3.75 5.57 8.98
C GLU A 9 3.80 6.48 7.76
N SER A 10 5.01 6.88 7.37
CA SER A 10 5.32 7.62 6.14
C SER A 10 6.80 7.43 5.78
N VAL A 11 7.09 7.19 4.50
CA VAL A 11 8.48 7.29 4.02
C VAL A 11 8.97 8.74 4.08
N PRO A 12 10.27 8.97 4.31
CA PRO A 12 11.33 8.00 4.56
C PRO A 12 11.49 7.59 6.03
N PHE A 13 10.60 8.01 6.93
CA PHE A 13 10.79 7.93 8.39
C PHE A 13 10.44 6.56 8.99
N SER A 14 9.28 6.01 8.60
CA SER A 14 8.81 4.72 9.11
C SER A 14 7.98 4.00 8.06
N LYS A 15 8.23 2.70 7.88
CA LYS A 15 7.53 1.89 6.86
C LYS A 15 7.37 0.45 7.28
N SER A 16 6.15 -0.06 7.17
CA SER A 16 5.82 -1.47 7.25
C SER A 16 5.12 -1.98 5.99
N GLY A 17 4.49 -1.08 5.24
CA GLY A 17 3.70 -1.41 4.05
C GLY A 17 3.51 -0.24 3.10
N GLY A 18 2.61 -0.41 2.13
CA GLY A 18 2.32 0.59 1.10
C GLY A 18 1.67 1.89 1.63
N LEU A 19 1.12 1.88 2.84
CA LEU A 19 0.60 3.08 3.50
C LEU A 19 1.67 4.18 3.60
N ALA A 20 2.88 3.79 4.01
CA ALA A 20 3.99 4.73 4.15
C ALA A 20 4.37 5.39 2.83
N ASP A 21 4.41 4.62 1.74
CA ASP A 21 4.69 5.13 0.39
C ASP A 21 3.63 6.15 -0.04
N VAL A 22 2.35 5.84 0.22
CA VAL A 22 1.24 6.75 -0.13
C VAL A 22 1.34 8.06 0.64
N VAL A 23 1.51 8.01 1.96
CA VAL A 23 1.52 9.24 2.78
C VAL A 23 2.70 10.15 2.39
N GLY A 24 3.90 9.59 2.23
CA GLY A 24 5.08 10.36 1.83
C GLY A 24 4.95 10.98 0.43
N ALA A 25 4.50 10.20 -0.55
CA ALA A 25 4.43 10.66 -1.92
C ALA A 25 3.21 11.56 -2.19
N LEU A 26 2.03 11.24 -1.63
CA LEU A 26 0.84 12.07 -1.78
C LEU A 26 1.01 13.44 -1.13
N SER A 27 1.60 13.50 0.08
CA SER A 27 1.86 14.78 0.75
C SER A 27 2.78 15.68 -0.08
N THR A 28 3.86 15.13 -0.63
CA THR A 28 4.78 15.82 -1.53
C THR A 28 4.09 16.28 -2.81
N ALA A 29 3.28 15.44 -3.42
CA ALA A 29 2.56 15.78 -4.65
C ALA A 29 1.52 16.89 -4.42
N LEU A 30 0.80 16.87 -3.30
CA LEU A 30 -0.13 17.94 -2.94
C LEU A 30 0.59 19.27 -2.62
N ALA A 31 1.72 19.21 -1.93
CA ALA A 31 2.55 20.40 -1.69
C ALA A 31 3.05 21.01 -3.01
N SER A 32 3.43 20.16 -3.98
CA SER A 32 3.82 20.60 -5.33
C SER A 32 2.67 21.25 -6.10
N LEU A 33 1.41 20.95 -5.76
CA LEU A 33 0.22 21.62 -6.29
C LEU A 33 -0.11 22.94 -5.56
N GLY A 34 0.72 23.35 -4.60
CA GLY A 34 0.58 24.62 -3.86
C GLY A 34 -0.28 24.54 -2.60
N GLU A 35 -0.54 23.35 -2.07
CA GLU A 35 -1.25 23.19 -0.81
C GLU A 35 -0.28 23.28 0.41
N ASP A 36 -0.73 23.82 1.54
CA ASP A 36 0.02 23.73 2.82
C ASP A 36 -0.28 22.35 3.44
N VAL A 37 0.65 21.43 3.23
CA VAL A 37 0.52 20.04 3.71
C VAL A 37 1.42 19.82 4.90
N ARG A 38 0.83 19.37 6.01
CA ARG A 38 1.55 18.95 7.20
C ARG A 38 1.16 17.54 7.58
N VAL A 39 2.14 16.73 7.93
CA VAL A 39 1.95 15.32 8.29
C VAL A 39 2.24 15.13 9.77
N VAL A 40 1.35 14.47 10.50
CA VAL A 40 1.54 14.14 11.91
C VAL A 40 1.74 12.62 12.05
N LEU A 41 2.88 12.24 12.62
CA LEU A 41 3.33 10.86 12.79
C LEU A 41 3.71 10.59 14.26
N PRO A 42 3.72 9.34 14.72
CA PRO A 42 4.43 8.96 15.94
C PRO A 42 5.95 9.06 15.75
N LEU A 43 6.68 9.48 16.78
CA LEU A 43 8.13 9.37 16.81
C LEU A 43 8.52 7.97 17.29
N TYR A 44 8.74 7.04 16.35
CA TYR A 44 9.20 5.70 16.70
C TYR A 44 10.68 5.66 17.07
N GLU A 45 11.09 4.67 17.87
CA GLU A 45 12.50 4.45 18.27
C GLU A 45 13.44 4.34 17.06
N SER A 46 12.96 3.81 15.95
CA SER A 46 13.74 3.64 14.72
C SER A 46 13.97 4.93 13.92
N VAL A 47 13.30 6.04 14.28
CA VAL A 47 13.43 7.32 13.56
C VAL A 47 14.60 8.11 14.12
N ASP A 48 15.60 8.40 13.29
CA ASP A 48 16.67 9.32 13.68
C ASP A 48 16.18 10.77 13.67
N ALA A 49 15.83 11.27 14.85
CA ALA A 49 15.37 12.64 15.05
C ALA A 49 16.49 13.60 15.48
N SER A 50 17.76 13.23 15.38
CA SER A 50 18.90 14.04 15.85
C SER A 50 19.01 15.40 15.17
N SER A 51 18.51 15.53 13.95
CA SER A 51 18.48 16.77 13.16
C SER A 51 17.13 17.49 13.18
N PHE A 52 16.13 16.96 13.90
CA PHE A 52 14.78 17.55 13.92
C PHE A 52 14.74 18.76 14.86
N LEU A 53 13.93 19.74 14.50
CA LEU A 53 13.71 20.92 15.29
C LEU A 53 12.66 20.64 16.37
N GLU A 54 12.91 21.11 17.59
CA GLU A 54 11.90 21.07 18.65
C GLU A 54 10.75 22.03 18.31
N VAL A 55 9.53 21.57 18.50
CA VAL A 55 8.33 22.42 18.42
C VAL A 55 8.01 22.92 19.82
N PRO A 56 7.79 24.24 20.04
CA PRO A 56 7.49 24.77 21.38
C PRO A 56 6.04 24.46 21.80
N VAL A 57 5.62 23.22 21.58
CA VAL A 57 4.29 22.68 21.95
C VAL A 57 4.52 21.50 22.83
N THR A 58 4.12 21.60 24.07
CA THR A 58 4.09 20.53 25.06
C THR A 58 2.79 20.60 25.85
N GLY A 59 2.27 19.47 26.26
CA GLY A 59 1.03 19.46 27.04
C GLY A 59 0.68 18.09 27.59
N GLU A 60 -0.44 18.07 28.27
CA GLU A 60 -1.03 16.86 28.84
C GLU A 60 -2.27 16.49 28.05
N LEU A 61 -2.36 15.24 27.64
CA LEU A 61 -3.53 14.68 26.96
C LEU A 61 -4.16 13.62 27.84
N SER A 62 -5.42 13.82 28.17
CA SER A 62 -6.16 12.90 29.01
C SER A 62 -6.44 11.57 28.30
N LEU A 63 -6.04 10.49 28.94
CA LEU A 63 -6.63 9.17 28.82
C LEU A 63 -7.30 8.88 30.15
N LEU A 64 -8.44 8.19 30.18
CA LEU A 64 -9.33 8.14 31.36
C LEU A 64 -8.63 7.84 32.70
N ASP A 65 -7.57 7.04 32.67
CA ASP A 65 -6.81 6.58 33.83
C ASP A 65 -5.45 7.27 34.01
N SER A 66 -5.10 8.21 33.11
CA SER A 66 -3.80 8.89 33.12
C SER A 66 -3.83 10.21 32.32
N GLU A 67 -2.94 11.13 32.69
CA GLU A 67 -2.59 12.30 31.89
C GLU A 67 -1.23 12.01 31.22
N GLU A 68 -1.22 12.00 29.89
CA GLU A 68 -0.03 11.65 29.12
C GLU A 68 0.69 12.92 28.66
N GLN A 69 1.94 13.08 29.10
CA GLN A 69 2.79 14.17 28.69
C GLN A 69 3.24 13.98 27.23
N VAL A 70 2.94 14.95 26.37
CA VAL A 70 3.33 14.91 24.96
C VAL A 70 4.19 16.11 24.59
N SER A 71 5.09 15.88 23.66
CA SER A 71 5.87 16.92 22.99
C SER A 71 6.03 16.60 21.52
N PHE A 72 6.50 17.56 20.73
CA PHE A 72 6.63 17.40 19.30
C PHE A 72 7.98 17.88 18.80
N CYS A 73 8.52 17.21 17.80
CA CYS A 73 9.59 17.70 16.96
C CYS A 73 9.14 17.72 15.49
N GLN A 74 9.86 18.44 14.64
CA GLN A 74 9.51 18.59 13.24
C GLN A 74 10.73 18.56 12.33
N THR A 75 10.47 18.20 11.07
CA THR A 75 11.38 18.38 9.96
C THR A 75 10.62 18.80 8.71
N ASN A 76 11.32 19.36 7.72
CA ASN A 76 10.74 19.68 6.42
C ASN A 76 11.40 18.84 5.34
N LEU A 77 10.59 18.25 4.49
CA LEU A 77 11.05 17.46 3.36
C LEU A 77 10.14 17.70 2.15
N ASN A 78 10.72 18.04 1.00
CA ASN A 78 9.99 18.24 -0.27
C ASN A 78 8.77 19.19 -0.17
N GLY A 79 8.89 20.27 0.62
CA GLY A 79 7.82 21.25 0.82
C GLY A 79 6.74 20.82 1.81
N VAL A 80 6.89 19.69 2.48
CA VAL A 80 5.97 19.17 3.50
C VAL A 80 6.61 19.33 4.88
N THR A 81 5.82 19.81 5.87
CA THR A 81 6.24 19.82 7.28
C THR A 81 5.77 18.53 7.96
N TYR A 82 6.71 17.76 8.47
CA TYR A 82 6.44 16.55 9.25
C TYR A 82 6.58 16.84 10.73
N TYR A 83 5.51 16.61 11.49
CA TYR A 83 5.49 16.67 12.94
C TYR A 83 5.49 15.26 13.52
N PHE A 84 6.28 15.06 14.56
CA PHE A 84 6.40 13.78 15.26
C PHE A 84 5.95 13.92 16.70
N LEU A 85 4.91 13.18 17.07
CA LEU A 85 4.45 13.06 18.45
C LEU A 85 5.44 12.21 19.24
N ARG A 86 6.09 12.82 20.22
CA ARG A 86 7.03 12.17 21.13
C ARG A 86 6.32 11.70 22.37
N HIS A 87 6.34 10.39 22.61
CA HIS A 87 5.80 9.76 23.81
C HIS A 87 6.42 8.37 23.99
N PRO A 88 6.62 7.85 25.25
CA PRO A 88 7.18 6.53 25.53
C PRO A 88 6.48 5.37 24.80
N PHE A 89 5.17 5.48 24.53
CA PHE A 89 4.42 4.51 23.72
C PHE A 89 5.03 4.25 22.33
N PHE A 90 5.80 5.17 21.80
CA PHE A 90 6.43 5.08 20.48
C PHE A 90 7.95 5.06 20.56
N THR A 91 8.57 5.92 21.39
CA THR A 91 10.02 6.09 21.45
C THR A 91 10.75 4.97 22.17
N GLU A 92 10.07 4.19 23.03
CA GLU A 92 10.68 3.13 23.84
C GLU A 92 10.32 1.73 23.34
N ARG A 93 9.77 1.61 22.13
CA ARG A 93 9.31 0.33 21.57
C ARG A 93 9.79 0.15 20.13
N LYS A 94 10.23 -1.09 19.84
CA LYS A 94 10.64 -1.50 18.51
C LYS A 94 9.42 -1.86 17.66
N GLY A 95 9.39 -1.36 16.44
CA GLY A 95 8.32 -1.63 15.48
C GLY A 95 7.12 -0.70 15.61
N ILE A 96 6.26 -0.74 14.62
CA ILE A 96 5.12 0.19 14.45
C ILE A 96 3.88 -0.34 15.18
N TYR A 97 3.40 -1.51 14.81
CA TYR A 97 2.15 -2.10 15.33
C TYR A 97 2.36 -3.19 16.37
N GLY A 98 3.56 -3.70 16.46
CA GLY A 98 3.94 -4.82 17.32
C GLY A 98 5.45 -4.91 17.48
N ASP A 99 5.87 -5.89 18.24
CA ASP A 99 7.28 -6.15 18.52
C ASP A 99 8.03 -6.77 17.33
N THR A 100 9.30 -7.11 17.52
CA THR A 100 10.15 -7.74 16.49
C THR A 100 9.71 -9.15 16.10
N SER A 101 8.78 -9.76 16.86
CA SER A 101 8.15 -11.04 16.53
C SER A 101 6.83 -10.86 15.79
N PHE A 102 6.50 -9.63 15.39
CA PHE A 102 5.21 -9.24 14.78
C PHE A 102 4.00 -9.46 15.70
N THR A 103 4.21 -9.63 17.03
CA THR A 103 3.12 -9.70 18.00
C THR A 103 2.56 -8.30 18.25
N PRO A 104 1.26 -8.04 17.97
CA PRO A 104 0.67 -6.72 18.16
C PRO A 104 0.77 -6.26 19.62
N TYR A 105 1.05 -4.98 19.83
CA TYR A 105 1.02 -4.40 21.17
C TYR A 105 -0.42 -4.36 21.70
N VAL A 106 -0.61 -4.84 22.91
CA VAL A 106 -1.93 -4.95 23.55
C VAL A 106 -2.58 -3.58 23.79
N ASP A 107 -1.79 -2.53 23.93
CA ASP A 107 -2.23 -1.16 24.17
C ASP A 107 -2.29 -0.29 22.91
N ASN A 108 -2.33 -0.88 21.72
CA ASN A 108 -2.41 -0.15 20.47
C ASN A 108 -3.61 0.81 20.42
N LEU A 109 -4.74 0.48 21.04
CA LEU A 109 -5.88 1.37 21.13
C LEU A 109 -5.49 2.70 21.81
N ARG A 110 -4.80 2.64 22.96
CA ARG A 110 -4.32 3.83 23.69
C ARG A 110 -3.27 4.60 22.89
N ARG A 111 -2.29 3.89 22.32
CA ARG A 111 -1.20 4.47 21.51
C ARG A 111 -1.77 5.34 20.39
N TYR A 112 -2.65 4.79 19.59
CA TYR A 112 -3.19 5.51 18.45
C TYR A 112 -4.33 6.47 18.81
N THR A 113 -5.03 6.29 19.93
CA THR A 113 -5.89 7.34 20.49
C THR A 113 -5.06 8.57 20.87
N LEU A 114 -3.87 8.36 21.47
CA LEU A 114 -2.97 9.46 21.80
C LEU A 114 -2.49 10.19 20.55
N LEU A 115 -2.18 9.48 19.46
CA LEU A 115 -1.84 10.09 18.16
C LEU A 115 -3.00 10.96 17.65
N ASN A 116 -4.24 10.46 17.70
CA ASN A 116 -5.41 11.18 17.20
C ASN A 116 -5.67 12.47 18.02
N LYS A 117 -5.66 12.37 19.35
CA LYS A 117 -5.78 13.55 20.23
C LYS A 117 -4.60 14.51 20.07
N GLY A 118 -3.37 13.97 19.94
CA GLY A 118 -2.16 14.75 19.75
C GLY A 118 -2.18 15.57 18.45
N ALA A 119 -2.72 15.03 17.37
CA ALA A 119 -2.86 15.76 16.11
C ALA A 119 -3.79 16.97 16.23
N LEU A 120 -4.93 16.84 16.91
CA LEU A 120 -5.85 17.94 17.19
C LEU A 120 -5.21 18.98 18.12
N PHE A 121 -4.58 18.51 19.20
CA PHE A 121 -3.87 19.37 20.13
C PHE A 121 -2.80 20.20 19.44
N LEU A 122 -1.94 19.57 18.64
CA LEU A 122 -0.88 20.25 17.89
C LEU A 122 -1.43 21.36 16.97
N CYS A 123 -2.46 21.07 16.18
CA CYS A 123 -3.05 22.05 15.27
C CYS A 123 -3.59 23.28 16.04
N LYS A 124 -4.20 23.05 17.21
CA LYS A 124 -4.75 24.10 18.06
C LYS A 124 -3.66 24.96 18.70
N GLU A 125 -2.63 24.34 19.29
CA GLU A 125 -1.52 25.07 19.93
C GLU A 125 -0.67 25.87 18.93
N LEU A 126 -0.62 25.41 17.66
CA LEU A 126 0.02 26.16 16.58
C LEU A 126 -0.89 27.26 15.99
N ASP A 127 -2.13 27.41 16.47
CA ASP A 127 -3.19 28.25 15.85
C ASP A 127 -3.29 28.02 14.32
N TRP A 128 -3.03 26.79 13.88
CA TRP A 128 -3.07 26.41 12.48
C TRP A 128 -4.46 25.88 12.10
N LYS A 129 -5.26 26.72 11.45
CA LYS A 129 -6.60 26.37 11.00
C LYS A 129 -6.52 25.37 9.83
N VAL A 130 -7.01 24.19 10.07
CA VAL A 130 -6.98 23.08 9.12
C VAL A 130 -8.29 23.06 8.31
N ASP A 131 -8.17 23.06 6.99
CA ASP A 131 -9.32 22.89 6.08
C ASP A 131 -9.71 21.41 5.98
N ILE A 132 -8.71 20.53 5.84
CA ILE A 132 -8.88 19.08 5.67
C ILE A 132 -8.05 18.31 6.69
N MET A 133 -8.70 17.48 7.49
CA MET A 133 -8.09 16.45 8.31
C MET A 133 -8.15 15.12 7.56
N HIS A 134 -7.03 14.69 6.99
CA HIS A 134 -6.93 13.47 6.20
C HIS A 134 -6.36 12.33 7.04
N CYS A 135 -7.19 11.35 7.34
CA CYS A 135 -6.93 10.24 8.22
C CYS A 135 -6.61 8.96 7.41
N HIS A 136 -5.57 8.25 7.78
CA HIS A 136 -5.12 7.07 7.06
C HIS A 136 -5.26 5.79 7.90
N ASP A 137 -6.09 4.86 7.44
CA ASP A 137 -6.35 3.54 8.04
C ASP A 137 -6.83 3.58 9.51
N TRP A 138 -6.95 2.41 10.11
CA TRP A 138 -7.52 2.20 11.44
C TRP A 138 -6.84 3.01 12.56
N THR A 139 -5.54 3.26 12.46
CA THR A 139 -4.77 4.00 13.47
C THR A 139 -5.25 5.44 13.67
N CYS A 140 -5.92 5.99 12.67
CA CYS A 140 -6.50 7.34 12.69
C CYS A 140 -8.03 7.34 12.80
N GLY A 141 -8.63 6.19 13.08
CA GLY A 141 -10.08 6.00 13.01
C GLY A 141 -10.89 6.81 14.01
N PHE A 142 -10.33 7.21 15.16
CA PHE A 142 -11.03 8.05 16.11
C PHE A 142 -11.00 9.54 15.75
N LEU A 143 -10.10 9.96 14.89
CA LEU A 143 -9.94 11.39 14.60
C LEU A 143 -11.22 12.04 14.00
N PRO A 144 -11.91 11.45 13.00
CA PRO A 144 -13.17 11.99 12.52
C PRO A 144 -14.27 12.05 13.58
N TYR A 145 -14.28 11.09 14.52
CA TYR A 145 -15.22 11.09 15.63
C TYR A 145 -14.94 12.24 16.61
N LEU A 146 -13.68 12.41 17.04
CA LEU A 146 -13.26 13.48 17.95
C LEU A 146 -13.58 14.86 17.37
N LEU A 147 -13.31 15.10 16.09
CA LEU A 147 -13.67 16.35 15.40
C LEU A 147 -15.16 16.69 15.52
N LYS A 148 -16.04 15.67 15.50
CA LYS A 148 -17.50 15.89 15.55
C LYS A 148 -18.05 15.98 16.96
N THR A 149 -17.43 15.29 17.92
CA THR A 149 -18.01 15.14 19.29
C THR A 149 -17.43 16.11 20.28
N GLU A 150 -16.18 16.51 20.17
CA GLU A 150 -15.59 17.50 21.07
C GLU A 150 -16.14 18.91 20.86
N ASN A 151 -16.85 19.14 19.76
CA ASN A 151 -17.54 20.40 19.43
C ASN A 151 -16.65 21.65 19.62
N ASP A 152 -15.35 21.51 19.37
CA ASP A 152 -14.39 22.61 19.48
C ASP A 152 -14.59 23.60 18.33
N LYS A 153 -14.83 24.86 18.70
CA LYS A 153 -15.04 25.96 17.74
C LYS A 153 -13.84 26.16 16.81
N PHE A 154 -12.64 25.72 17.24
CA PHE A 154 -11.43 25.79 16.44
C PHE A 154 -11.53 24.96 15.15
N PHE A 155 -12.17 23.80 15.21
CA PHE A 155 -12.31 22.85 14.11
C PHE A 155 -13.67 22.88 13.43
N ARG A 156 -14.52 23.88 13.70
CA ARG A 156 -15.91 23.94 13.19
C ARG A 156 -16.01 23.75 11.68
N ASP A 157 -15.08 24.33 10.93
CA ASP A 157 -15.09 24.34 9.46
C ASP A 157 -14.19 23.24 8.85
N THR A 158 -13.43 22.52 9.69
CA THR A 158 -12.56 21.43 9.27
C THR A 158 -13.37 20.24 8.76
N LYS A 159 -13.03 19.73 7.59
CA LYS A 159 -13.61 18.52 7.01
C LYS A 159 -12.68 17.32 7.20
N SER A 160 -13.26 16.17 7.44
CA SER A 160 -12.52 14.93 7.60
C SER A 160 -12.62 14.03 6.37
N LEU A 161 -11.48 13.51 5.92
CA LEU A 161 -11.37 12.45 4.92
C LEU A 161 -10.76 11.22 5.55
N MET A 162 -11.35 10.05 5.32
CA MET A 162 -10.83 8.76 5.78
C MET A 162 -10.42 7.90 4.60
N THR A 163 -9.14 7.54 4.49
CA THR A 163 -8.63 6.65 3.45
C THR A 163 -8.44 5.24 3.98
N ILE A 164 -9.03 4.28 3.26
CA ILE A 164 -8.86 2.84 3.47
C ILE A 164 -7.74 2.35 2.55
N HIS A 165 -6.61 1.92 3.13
CA HIS A 165 -5.53 1.28 2.36
C HIS A 165 -5.71 -0.23 2.29
N ASN A 166 -6.14 -0.85 3.39
CA ASN A 166 -6.51 -2.27 3.41
C ASN A 166 -7.59 -2.53 4.46
N LEU A 167 -8.80 -2.85 4.02
CA LEU A 167 -9.97 -3.06 4.86
C LEU A 167 -9.85 -4.25 5.82
N ALA A 168 -8.93 -5.19 5.54
CA ALA A 168 -8.69 -6.34 6.41
C ALA A 168 -8.09 -5.95 7.78
N TYR A 169 -7.47 -4.78 7.88
CA TYR A 169 -6.89 -4.26 9.12
C TYR A 169 -7.81 -3.20 9.73
N GLN A 170 -8.57 -3.58 10.75
CA GLN A 170 -9.64 -2.74 11.30
C GLN A 170 -9.35 -2.12 12.66
N GLY A 171 -8.32 -2.60 13.36
CA GLY A 171 -8.03 -2.14 14.73
C GLY A 171 -9.18 -2.47 15.68
N GLU A 172 -9.40 -3.78 15.93
CA GLU A 172 -10.45 -4.25 16.79
C GLU A 172 -9.92 -4.55 18.20
N PHE A 173 -10.55 -3.95 19.22
CA PHE A 173 -10.18 -4.03 20.63
C PHE A 173 -11.39 -4.38 21.49
N SER A 174 -11.15 -4.79 22.74
CA SER A 174 -12.27 -5.02 23.64
C SER A 174 -13.00 -3.71 23.98
N ARG A 175 -14.30 -3.81 24.26
CA ARG A 175 -15.09 -2.63 24.68
C ARG A 175 -14.53 -1.99 25.95
N LEU A 176 -13.93 -2.78 26.86
CA LEU A 176 -13.37 -2.29 28.10
C LEU A 176 -12.12 -1.43 27.87
N GLU A 177 -11.30 -1.75 26.86
CA GLU A 177 -10.12 -0.95 26.50
C GLU A 177 -10.52 0.46 26.04
N LEU A 178 -11.70 0.66 25.45
CA LEU A 178 -12.19 1.97 25.08
C LEU A 178 -12.35 2.90 26.28
N LEU A 179 -12.71 2.36 27.43
CA LEU A 179 -12.84 3.13 28.68
C LEU A 179 -11.51 3.78 29.09
N CYS A 180 -10.37 3.15 28.74
CA CYS A 180 -9.04 3.70 29.05
C CYS A 180 -8.59 4.79 28.07
N CYS A 181 -9.40 5.15 27.07
CA CYS A 181 -9.01 6.09 26.00
C CYS A 181 -9.63 7.48 26.15
N ASP A 182 -10.49 7.68 27.16
CA ASP A 182 -11.27 8.93 27.32
C ASP A 182 -11.96 9.33 26.01
N VAL A 183 -12.63 8.34 25.41
CA VAL A 183 -13.46 8.47 24.22
C VAL A 183 -14.87 8.03 24.59
N LEU A 184 -15.84 8.91 24.42
CA LEU A 184 -17.24 8.60 24.74
C LEU A 184 -17.74 7.48 23.82
N PRO A 185 -18.34 6.41 24.37
CA PRO A 185 -18.84 5.32 23.54
C PRO A 185 -20.04 5.76 22.69
N ASP A 186 -20.03 5.41 21.41
CA ASP A 186 -21.15 5.47 20.49
C ASP A 186 -21.41 4.07 19.94
N ASP A 187 -22.67 3.63 19.87
CA ASP A 187 -23.01 2.27 19.44
C ASP A 187 -22.53 1.92 18.04
N ARG A 188 -22.35 2.93 17.17
CA ARG A 188 -21.86 2.79 15.81
C ARG A 188 -20.36 2.43 15.71
N MET A 189 -19.60 2.64 16.80
CA MET A 189 -18.17 2.28 16.87
C MET A 189 -17.93 0.79 16.96
N PHE A 190 -18.96 0.02 17.36
CA PHE A 190 -18.76 -1.38 17.70
C PHE A 190 -19.04 -2.31 16.49
N SER A 191 -18.21 -3.33 16.34
CA SER A 191 -18.43 -4.49 15.49
C SER A 191 -18.87 -5.70 16.31
N GLY A 192 -19.38 -6.75 15.63
CA GLY A 192 -19.84 -7.97 16.28
C GLY A 192 -21.30 -7.94 16.74
N ASN A 193 -21.74 -9.03 17.36
CA ASN A 193 -23.09 -9.17 17.91
C ASN A 193 -23.18 -8.67 19.36
N ALA A 194 -24.38 -8.65 19.93
CA ALA A 194 -24.62 -8.09 21.29
C ALA A 194 -23.73 -8.71 22.40
N SER A 195 -23.30 -9.95 22.25
CA SER A 195 -22.47 -10.65 23.25
C SER A 195 -20.95 -10.51 22.99
N SER A 196 -20.55 -10.08 21.80
CA SER A 196 -19.14 -9.99 21.35
C SER A 196 -18.77 -8.63 20.73
N LYS A 197 -19.43 -7.56 21.20
CA LYS A 197 -19.14 -6.20 20.72
C LYS A 197 -17.67 -5.83 20.95
N ARG A 198 -16.95 -5.50 19.88
CA ARG A 198 -15.57 -5.00 19.89
C ARG A 198 -15.54 -3.57 19.38
N THR A 199 -14.74 -2.73 20.00
CA THR A 199 -14.41 -1.40 19.46
C THR A 199 -13.65 -1.58 18.18
N ASN A 200 -14.10 -0.96 17.09
CA ASN A 200 -13.46 -1.02 15.79
C ASN A 200 -13.10 0.40 15.35
N MET A 201 -11.79 0.70 15.36
CA MET A 201 -11.30 2.03 15.06
C MET A 201 -11.56 2.43 13.62
N LEU A 202 -11.30 1.54 12.64
CA LEU A 202 -11.57 1.83 11.23
C LEU A 202 -13.06 2.11 11.00
N LYS A 203 -13.93 1.24 11.52
CA LYS A 203 -15.39 1.45 11.44
C LYS A 203 -15.79 2.81 11.98
N THR A 204 -15.22 3.22 13.12
CA THR A 204 -15.49 4.54 13.71
C THR A 204 -15.13 5.65 12.73
N GLY A 205 -13.95 5.61 12.14
CA GLY A 205 -13.53 6.57 11.10
C GLY A 205 -14.48 6.58 9.90
N LEU A 206 -14.88 5.39 9.42
CA LEU A 206 -15.80 5.26 8.29
C LEU A 206 -17.22 5.81 8.60
N VAL A 207 -17.69 5.69 9.84
CA VAL A 207 -19.00 6.23 10.24
C VAL A 207 -18.98 7.75 10.32
N PHE A 208 -17.91 8.33 10.87
CA PHE A 208 -17.90 9.74 11.25
C PHE A 208 -17.17 10.66 10.27
N ALA A 209 -16.35 10.17 9.35
CA ALA A 209 -15.69 11.01 8.34
C ALA A 209 -16.69 11.66 7.38
N ASP A 210 -16.38 12.86 6.89
CA ASP A 210 -17.22 13.56 5.91
C ASP A 210 -17.14 12.91 4.54
N LYS A 211 -15.96 12.46 4.12
CA LYS A 211 -15.72 11.71 2.87
C LYS A 211 -14.85 10.50 3.13
N LEU A 212 -15.00 9.51 2.26
CA LEU A 212 -14.25 8.26 2.29
C LEU A 212 -13.49 8.08 0.98
N THR A 213 -12.26 7.60 1.09
CA THR A 213 -11.51 7.16 -0.09
C THR A 213 -10.91 5.78 0.13
N THR A 214 -10.64 5.12 -0.97
CA THR A 214 -9.79 3.93 -1.00
C THR A 214 -8.89 3.95 -2.22
N VAL A 215 -7.98 3.02 -2.31
CA VAL A 215 -6.80 3.08 -3.18
C VAL A 215 -7.02 2.53 -4.59
N SER A 216 -8.26 2.24 -4.99
CA SER A 216 -8.62 2.01 -6.39
C SER A 216 -10.14 2.06 -6.62
N PRO A 217 -10.62 2.43 -7.82
CA PRO A 217 -12.04 2.41 -8.17
C PRO A 217 -12.67 1.02 -8.09
N THR A 218 -11.96 -0.01 -8.55
CA THR A 218 -12.46 -1.40 -8.46
C THR A 218 -12.51 -1.86 -7.01
N TYR A 219 -11.49 -1.60 -6.21
CA TYR A 219 -11.52 -1.93 -4.79
C TYR A 219 -12.65 -1.21 -4.04
N ALA A 220 -12.94 0.05 -4.40
CA ALA A 220 -14.10 0.76 -3.83
C ALA A 220 -15.43 0.01 -4.07
N ARG A 221 -15.59 -0.66 -5.21
CA ARG A 221 -16.75 -1.51 -5.51
C ARG A 221 -16.69 -2.85 -4.77
N GLU A 222 -15.52 -3.49 -4.77
CA GLU A 222 -15.31 -4.81 -4.15
C GLU A 222 -15.61 -4.79 -2.65
N ILE A 223 -15.11 -3.78 -1.90
CA ILE A 223 -15.31 -3.68 -0.44
C ILE A 223 -16.76 -3.42 -0.02
N GLN A 224 -17.65 -3.12 -0.94
CA GLN A 224 -19.10 -3.04 -0.72
C GLN A 224 -19.80 -4.40 -0.88
N THR A 225 -19.07 -5.46 -1.19
CA THR A 225 -19.60 -6.81 -1.34
C THR A 225 -19.25 -7.68 -0.12
N LYS A 226 -20.04 -8.73 0.10
CA LYS A 226 -19.81 -9.66 1.21
C LYS A 226 -18.46 -10.38 1.11
N GLU A 227 -17.95 -10.58 -0.10
CA GLU A 227 -16.70 -11.30 -0.36
C GLU A 227 -15.48 -10.50 0.12
N TYR A 228 -15.49 -9.17 -0.07
CA TYR A 228 -14.33 -8.31 0.23
C TYR A 228 -14.59 -7.27 1.33
N GLY A 229 -15.82 -7.17 1.83
CA GLY A 229 -16.24 -6.11 2.77
C GLY A 229 -15.81 -6.31 4.22
N CYS A 230 -15.25 -7.49 4.58
CA CYS A 230 -14.72 -7.77 5.92
C CYS A 230 -15.72 -7.44 7.05
N ASN A 231 -17.01 -7.72 6.86
CA ASN A 231 -18.15 -7.36 7.71
C ASN A 231 -18.46 -5.85 7.82
N LEU A 232 -17.89 -5.01 6.93
CA LEU A 232 -18.20 -3.59 6.82
C LEU A 232 -18.91 -3.25 5.50
N GLU A 233 -19.24 -4.23 4.65
CA GLU A 233 -19.91 -4.05 3.37
C GLU A 233 -21.22 -3.31 3.46
N GLY A 234 -22.01 -3.55 4.51
CA GLY A 234 -23.27 -2.84 4.76
C GLY A 234 -23.05 -1.34 4.96
N LEU A 235 -22.12 -0.98 5.87
CA LEU A 235 -21.74 0.41 6.11
C LEU A 235 -21.18 1.10 4.85
N LEU A 236 -20.31 0.41 4.12
CA LEU A 236 -19.69 0.96 2.92
C LEU A 236 -20.69 1.14 1.79
N SER A 237 -21.67 0.24 1.66
CA SER A 237 -22.79 0.38 0.71
C SER A 237 -23.72 1.53 1.08
N GLU A 238 -24.04 1.72 2.36
CA GLU A 238 -24.82 2.87 2.83
C GLU A 238 -24.11 4.20 2.53
N ARG A 239 -22.78 4.20 2.58
CA ARG A 239 -21.94 5.36 2.32
C ARG A 239 -21.31 5.38 0.93
N ALA A 240 -21.84 4.62 -0.03
CA ALA A 240 -21.32 4.53 -1.39
C ALA A 240 -21.16 5.88 -2.09
N HIS A 241 -22.05 6.84 -1.79
CA HIS A 241 -22.02 8.20 -2.36
C HIS A 241 -20.89 9.08 -1.82
N ASP A 242 -20.30 8.72 -0.67
CA ASP A 242 -19.14 9.40 -0.06
C ASP A 242 -17.82 8.69 -0.38
N LEU A 243 -17.88 7.45 -0.88
CA LEU A 243 -16.72 6.61 -1.12
C LEU A 243 -16.19 6.79 -2.54
N THR A 244 -14.93 7.19 -2.66
CA THR A 244 -14.23 7.32 -3.96
C THR A 244 -12.96 6.49 -3.98
N GLY A 245 -12.78 5.69 -5.03
CA GLY A 245 -11.53 4.97 -5.29
C GLY A 245 -10.55 5.84 -6.09
N ILE A 246 -9.32 6.00 -5.61
CA ILE A 246 -8.24 6.72 -6.29
C ILE A 246 -7.04 5.81 -6.37
N ILE A 247 -6.59 5.48 -7.59
CA ILE A 247 -5.38 4.67 -7.79
C ILE A 247 -4.14 5.42 -7.29
N ASN A 248 -3.23 4.71 -6.60
CA ASN A 248 -1.98 5.28 -6.15
C ASN A 248 -1.04 5.58 -7.33
N GLY A 249 -0.13 6.51 -7.13
CA GLY A 249 1.02 6.70 -8.00
C GLY A 249 2.25 5.94 -7.50
N ILE A 250 3.35 6.10 -8.22
CA ILE A 250 4.70 5.68 -7.81
C ILE A 250 5.66 6.85 -7.91
N ASP A 251 6.75 6.79 -7.15
CA ASP A 251 7.83 7.78 -7.22
C ASP A 251 8.69 7.52 -8.47
N TYR A 252 8.67 8.46 -9.42
CA TYR A 252 9.44 8.38 -10.67
C TYR A 252 10.91 8.78 -10.50
N GLU A 253 11.32 9.30 -9.35
CA GLU A 253 12.73 9.53 -9.03
C GLU A 253 13.36 8.23 -8.54
N GLU A 254 12.69 7.51 -7.64
CA GLU A 254 13.12 6.22 -7.12
C GLU A 254 13.01 5.12 -8.19
N TRP A 255 11.82 4.99 -8.81
CA TRP A 255 11.53 3.94 -9.80
C TRP A 255 11.75 4.46 -11.24
N ASN A 256 13.02 4.56 -11.63
CA ASN A 256 13.38 5.13 -12.93
C ASN A 256 14.44 4.29 -13.67
N PRO A 257 14.07 3.55 -14.73
CA PRO A 257 15.00 2.70 -15.46
C PRO A 257 16.17 3.46 -16.12
N GLN A 258 16.15 4.79 -16.15
CA GLN A 258 17.24 5.60 -16.71
C GLN A 258 18.30 5.97 -15.67
N THR A 259 17.96 5.95 -14.37
CA THR A 259 18.83 6.46 -13.28
C THR A 259 18.89 5.56 -12.07
N ASP A 260 18.19 4.43 -12.09
CA ASP A 260 18.07 3.50 -10.97
C ASP A 260 19.45 3.00 -10.49
N PRO A 261 19.86 3.32 -9.25
CA PRO A 261 21.19 2.98 -8.74
C PRO A 261 21.38 1.48 -8.49
N PHE A 262 20.31 0.69 -8.48
CA PHE A 262 20.38 -0.76 -8.29
C PHE A 262 20.66 -1.54 -9.57
N MET A 263 20.67 -0.87 -10.73
CA MET A 263 20.92 -1.47 -12.05
C MET A 263 22.26 -1.06 -12.62
N ASN A 264 22.94 -2.00 -13.27
CA ASN A 264 24.17 -1.72 -14.03
C ASN A 264 23.89 -1.25 -15.48
N HIS A 265 22.69 -1.52 -15.99
CA HIS A 265 22.32 -1.26 -17.39
C HIS A 265 21.00 -0.46 -17.45
N HIS A 266 21.14 0.84 -17.67
CA HIS A 266 20.00 1.74 -17.78
C HIS A 266 19.33 1.66 -19.16
N PHE A 267 18.03 1.98 -19.20
CA PHE A 267 17.25 1.97 -20.44
C PHE A 267 16.08 2.96 -20.40
N SER A 268 15.44 3.14 -21.55
CA SER A 268 14.22 3.94 -21.66
C SER A 268 13.25 3.28 -22.65
N ALA A 269 12.04 3.81 -22.75
CA ALA A 269 11.03 3.34 -23.71
C ALA A 269 11.55 3.28 -25.17
N ASN A 270 12.41 4.24 -25.53
CA ASN A 270 12.99 4.35 -26.88
C ASN A 270 14.32 3.59 -27.05
N GLN A 271 14.97 3.19 -25.96
CA GLN A 271 16.28 2.52 -25.96
C GLN A 271 16.26 1.33 -24.98
N GLN A 272 15.63 0.21 -25.41
CA GLN A 272 15.39 -0.95 -24.58
C GLN A 272 16.57 -1.97 -24.53
N LYS A 273 17.74 -1.66 -25.13
CA LYS A 273 18.90 -2.57 -25.09
C LYS A 273 19.36 -2.87 -23.65
N GLY A 274 19.32 -1.88 -22.77
CA GLY A 274 19.67 -2.03 -21.36
C GLY A 274 18.79 -3.06 -20.66
N LYS A 275 17.49 -3.17 -20.98
CA LYS A 275 16.59 -4.17 -20.39
C LYS A 275 17.04 -5.61 -20.68
N ALA A 276 17.49 -5.89 -21.89
CA ALA A 276 18.02 -7.22 -22.24
C ALA A 276 19.31 -7.54 -21.48
N LEU A 277 20.17 -6.55 -21.25
CA LEU A 277 21.39 -6.71 -20.43
C LEU A 277 21.06 -6.90 -18.96
N THR A 278 20.07 -6.18 -18.44
CA THR A 278 19.58 -6.35 -17.05
C THR A 278 18.91 -7.72 -16.87
N LYS A 279 18.24 -8.25 -17.89
CA LYS A 279 17.72 -9.63 -17.86
C LYS A 279 18.86 -10.64 -17.71
N ALA A 280 19.94 -10.50 -18.49
CA ALA A 280 21.10 -11.38 -18.38
C ALA A 280 21.78 -11.27 -17.01
N GLU A 281 21.88 -10.06 -16.43
CA GLU A 281 22.35 -9.83 -15.06
C GLU A 281 21.45 -10.55 -14.04
N LEU A 282 20.14 -10.41 -14.16
CA LEU A 282 19.16 -11.06 -13.30
C LEU A 282 19.27 -12.58 -13.36
N GLN A 283 19.33 -13.16 -14.56
CA GLN A 283 19.52 -14.61 -14.74
C GLN A 283 20.79 -15.10 -14.04
N ALA A 284 21.92 -14.40 -14.24
CA ALA A 284 23.21 -14.75 -13.64
C ALA A 284 23.19 -14.62 -12.12
N GLU A 285 22.65 -13.51 -11.58
CA GLU A 285 22.60 -13.25 -10.13
C GLU A 285 21.75 -14.29 -9.38
N PHE A 286 20.67 -14.75 -10.02
CA PHE A 286 19.75 -15.72 -9.42
C PHE A 286 20.03 -17.19 -9.85
N GLY A 287 21.17 -17.44 -10.48
CA GLY A 287 21.64 -18.80 -10.79
C GLY A 287 20.87 -19.51 -11.90
N LEU A 288 20.22 -18.77 -12.78
CA LEU A 288 19.51 -19.29 -13.95
C LEU A 288 20.42 -19.30 -15.19
N GLU A 289 20.08 -20.11 -16.19
CA GLU A 289 20.74 -20.09 -17.49
C GLU A 289 20.58 -18.69 -18.13
N VAL A 290 21.69 -18.09 -18.59
CA VAL A 290 21.67 -16.78 -19.24
C VAL A 290 21.30 -16.95 -20.71
N ASP A 291 20.03 -16.73 -21.03
CA ASP A 291 19.49 -16.79 -22.38
C ASP A 291 18.37 -15.74 -22.60
N GLU A 292 18.59 -14.81 -23.52
CA GLU A 292 17.59 -13.77 -23.86
C GLU A 292 16.30 -14.37 -24.44
N SER A 293 16.38 -15.55 -25.09
CA SER A 293 15.25 -16.17 -25.77
C SER A 293 14.26 -16.86 -24.84
N ILE A 294 14.68 -17.23 -23.61
CA ILE A 294 13.81 -17.86 -22.62
C ILE A 294 13.01 -16.79 -21.88
N PRO A 295 11.66 -16.81 -21.89
CA PRO A 295 10.86 -15.83 -21.16
C PRO A 295 11.08 -15.97 -19.66
N LEU A 296 11.35 -14.82 -18.99
CA LEU A 296 11.66 -14.75 -17.57
C LEU A 296 10.50 -14.13 -16.81
N PHE A 297 9.91 -14.91 -15.93
CA PHE A 297 8.86 -14.47 -14.98
C PHE A 297 9.48 -14.14 -13.63
N SER A 298 8.85 -13.24 -12.90
CA SER A 298 9.20 -12.95 -11.50
C SER A 298 8.00 -12.75 -10.62
N MET A 299 8.18 -13.01 -9.33
CA MET A 299 7.30 -12.63 -8.23
C MET A 299 8.13 -12.05 -7.09
N ILE A 300 7.75 -10.91 -6.55
CA ILE A 300 8.28 -10.40 -5.30
C ILE A 300 7.14 -9.91 -4.41
N SER A 301 6.99 -10.51 -3.24
CA SER A 301 5.93 -10.12 -2.29
C SER A 301 6.14 -10.80 -0.93
N ARG A 302 5.32 -10.44 0.05
CA ARG A 302 5.16 -11.27 1.24
C ARG A 302 4.60 -12.63 0.83
N LEU A 303 5.17 -13.71 1.35
CA LEU A 303 4.68 -15.07 1.14
C LEU A 303 3.45 -15.28 2.03
N ALA A 304 2.29 -14.95 1.51
CA ALA A 304 1.02 -14.96 2.21
C ALA A 304 -0.11 -15.47 1.31
N GLU A 305 -1.17 -15.97 1.91
CA GLU A 305 -2.36 -16.45 1.22
C GLU A 305 -2.95 -15.38 0.30
N GLN A 306 -2.98 -14.13 0.74
CA GLN A 306 -3.45 -12.99 -0.05
C GLN A 306 -2.78 -12.90 -1.43
N LYS A 307 -1.52 -13.28 -1.54
CA LYS A 307 -0.72 -13.16 -2.77
C LYS A 307 -0.86 -14.36 -3.73
N GLY A 308 -1.76 -15.31 -3.42
CA GLY A 308 -2.11 -16.41 -4.30
C GLY A 308 -1.14 -17.59 -4.28
N PHE A 309 -0.24 -17.63 -3.29
CA PHE A 309 0.70 -18.76 -3.16
C PHE A 309 0.00 -20.08 -2.86
N VAL A 310 -1.15 -20.07 -2.20
CA VAL A 310 -1.91 -21.30 -1.93
C VAL A 310 -2.35 -21.94 -3.25
N GLU A 311 -2.99 -21.18 -4.13
CA GLU A 311 -3.47 -21.67 -5.44
C GLU A 311 -2.32 -22.04 -6.37
N LEU A 312 -1.22 -21.29 -6.33
CA LEU A 312 -0.02 -21.58 -7.12
C LEU A 312 0.65 -22.89 -6.72
N LEU A 313 0.59 -23.23 -5.42
CA LEU A 313 1.29 -24.37 -4.83
C LEU A 313 0.39 -25.55 -4.50
N GLU A 314 -0.93 -25.45 -4.65
CA GLU A 314 -1.87 -26.55 -4.35
C GLU A 314 -1.79 -27.64 -5.42
N GLY A 315 -1.86 -28.91 -4.99
CA GLY A 315 -1.85 -30.08 -5.88
C GLY A 315 -0.46 -30.75 -6.02
N SER A 316 -0.40 -31.81 -6.83
CA SER A 316 0.84 -32.52 -7.16
C SER A 316 0.68 -33.19 -8.53
N PRO A 317 1.31 -32.67 -9.62
CA PRO A 317 2.06 -31.44 -9.61
C PRO A 317 1.17 -30.22 -9.29
N CYS A 318 1.73 -29.20 -8.67
CA CYS A 318 1.06 -27.92 -8.50
C CYS A 318 1.21 -27.05 -9.76
N ALA A 319 0.43 -25.96 -9.85
CA ALA A 319 0.47 -25.08 -11.02
C ALA A 319 1.90 -24.55 -11.32
N LEU A 320 2.68 -24.23 -10.30
CA LEU A 320 4.07 -23.80 -10.45
C LEU A 320 4.92 -24.90 -11.09
N GLU A 321 4.83 -26.15 -10.62
CA GLU A 321 5.59 -27.28 -11.19
C GLU A 321 5.13 -27.58 -12.63
N GLU A 322 3.81 -27.55 -12.88
CA GLU A 322 3.26 -27.82 -14.20
C GLU A 322 3.76 -26.81 -15.24
N MET A 323 3.74 -25.49 -14.94
CA MET A 323 4.23 -24.49 -15.88
C MET A 323 5.74 -24.60 -16.16
N LEU A 324 6.54 -24.95 -15.14
CA LEU A 324 8.00 -25.12 -15.29
C LEU A 324 8.39 -26.38 -16.07
N GLN A 325 7.58 -27.43 -16.00
CA GLN A 325 7.79 -28.69 -16.70
C GLN A 325 7.31 -28.66 -18.14
N THR A 326 6.23 -27.93 -18.42
CA THR A 326 5.56 -27.97 -19.74
C THR A 326 6.00 -26.85 -20.66
N HIS A 327 6.59 -25.77 -20.14
CA HIS A 327 6.97 -24.61 -20.93
C HIS A 327 8.46 -24.27 -20.79
N ALA A 328 9.06 -23.84 -21.90
CA ALA A 328 10.41 -23.28 -21.90
C ALA A 328 10.35 -21.85 -21.30
N MET A 329 10.44 -21.76 -19.97
CA MET A 329 10.42 -20.51 -19.21
C MET A 329 11.32 -20.57 -17.98
N GLN A 330 11.66 -19.44 -17.45
CA GLN A 330 12.37 -19.31 -16.19
C GLN A 330 11.54 -18.47 -15.20
N MET A 331 11.74 -18.70 -13.90
CA MET A 331 11.06 -17.94 -12.86
C MET A 331 11.96 -17.63 -11.69
N VAL A 332 11.84 -16.39 -11.16
CA VAL A 332 12.48 -15.96 -9.91
C VAL A 332 11.38 -15.57 -8.91
N ILE A 333 11.42 -16.17 -7.72
CA ILE A 333 10.53 -15.83 -6.60
C ILE A 333 11.36 -15.30 -5.44
N VAL A 334 11.03 -14.09 -4.96
CA VAL A 334 11.68 -13.44 -3.83
C VAL A 334 10.63 -13.03 -2.79
N GLY A 335 10.88 -13.33 -1.53
CA GLY A 335 9.99 -12.89 -0.45
C GLY A 335 10.20 -13.66 0.85
N THR A 336 9.53 -13.19 1.90
CA THR A 336 9.46 -13.83 3.21
C THR A 336 8.01 -13.83 3.71
N GLY A 337 7.65 -14.75 4.60
CA GLY A 337 6.30 -14.75 5.16
C GLY A 337 5.93 -16.03 5.89
N ASP A 338 4.91 -16.72 5.41
CA ASP A 338 4.47 -17.98 6.00
C ASP A 338 5.50 -19.09 5.82
N HIS A 339 5.96 -19.68 6.93
CA HIS A 339 7.02 -20.70 6.92
C HIS A 339 6.65 -21.98 6.14
N ALA A 340 5.37 -22.33 6.06
CA ALA A 340 4.95 -23.50 5.29
C ALA A 340 5.06 -23.22 3.79
N LEU A 341 4.73 -22.00 3.36
CA LEU A 341 4.91 -21.55 1.98
C LEU A 341 6.40 -21.43 1.62
N GLU A 342 7.21 -20.84 2.52
CA GLU A 342 8.67 -20.76 2.34
C GLU A 342 9.28 -22.14 2.10
N LYS A 343 9.01 -23.07 3.00
CA LYS A 343 9.50 -24.45 2.92
C LYS A 343 9.10 -25.12 1.60
N LYS A 344 7.82 -25.03 1.24
CA LYS A 344 7.31 -25.66 0.02
C LYS A 344 7.94 -25.08 -1.25
N LEU A 345 8.11 -23.75 -1.30
CA LEU A 345 8.79 -23.08 -2.42
C LEU A 345 10.25 -23.53 -2.56
N VAL A 346 11.00 -23.59 -1.45
CA VAL A 346 12.39 -24.05 -1.45
C VAL A 346 12.48 -25.50 -1.93
N GLU A 347 11.59 -26.40 -1.48
CA GLU A 347 11.53 -27.79 -1.92
C GLU A 347 11.27 -27.93 -3.43
N ILE A 348 10.40 -27.06 -3.99
CA ILE A 348 10.14 -27.03 -5.43
C ILE A 348 11.36 -26.49 -6.18
N GLY A 349 11.97 -25.39 -5.70
CA GLY A 349 13.15 -24.78 -6.30
C GLY A 349 14.33 -25.75 -6.43
N GLN A 350 14.51 -26.67 -5.45
CA GLN A 350 15.56 -27.69 -5.50
C GLN A 350 15.37 -28.76 -6.61
N ARG A 351 14.16 -28.84 -7.19
CA ARG A 351 13.83 -29.85 -8.22
C ARG A 351 13.79 -29.28 -9.64
N HIS A 352 13.89 -27.95 -9.79
CA HIS A 352 13.71 -27.27 -11.06
C HIS A 352 14.83 -26.26 -11.32
N ASP A 353 15.73 -26.54 -12.25
CA ASP A 353 16.87 -25.66 -12.60
C ASP A 353 16.43 -24.33 -13.24
N ASN A 354 15.19 -24.24 -13.71
CA ASN A 354 14.57 -23.05 -14.27
C ASN A 354 13.75 -22.22 -13.26
N LEU A 355 13.86 -22.54 -11.94
CA LEU A 355 13.26 -21.80 -10.83
C LEU A 355 14.31 -21.38 -9.81
N SER A 356 14.36 -20.09 -9.50
CA SER A 356 15.15 -19.56 -8.39
C SER A 356 14.22 -19.07 -7.27
N VAL A 357 14.36 -19.63 -6.07
CA VAL A 357 13.59 -19.24 -4.87
C VAL A 357 14.50 -18.62 -3.84
N ASN A 358 14.18 -17.41 -3.40
CA ASN A 358 15.03 -16.62 -2.51
C ASN A 358 14.20 -16.08 -1.34
N ILE A 359 14.39 -16.67 -0.15
CA ILE A 359 13.69 -16.27 1.08
C ILE A 359 14.45 -15.12 1.72
N LEU A 360 14.18 -13.90 1.25
CA LEU A 360 14.81 -12.68 1.73
C LEU A 360 13.95 -11.44 1.43
N PHE A 361 14.26 -10.36 2.13
CA PHE A 361 13.78 -9.01 1.81
C PHE A 361 14.94 -8.18 1.27
N SER A 362 14.82 -7.64 0.05
CA SER A 362 15.87 -6.87 -0.59
C SER A 362 15.30 -5.84 -1.57
N ASN A 363 15.60 -4.56 -1.35
CA ASN A 363 15.24 -3.49 -2.29
C ASN A 363 15.97 -3.69 -3.63
N ARG A 364 17.28 -4.06 -3.60
CA ARG A 364 18.03 -4.33 -4.83
C ARG A 364 17.37 -5.44 -5.67
N ALA A 365 16.95 -6.54 -5.03
CA ALA A 365 16.25 -7.61 -5.73
C ALA A 365 14.94 -7.12 -6.34
N ALA A 366 14.17 -6.28 -5.62
CA ALA A 366 12.93 -5.71 -6.14
C ALA A 366 13.17 -4.92 -7.43
N HIS A 367 14.10 -3.97 -7.42
CA HIS A 367 14.44 -3.18 -8.59
C HIS A 367 14.96 -4.05 -9.75
N LEU A 368 15.84 -5.02 -9.47
CA LEU A 368 16.40 -5.89 -10.50
C LEU A 368 15.35 -6.81 -11.12
N LEU A 369 14.39 -7.36 -10.32
CA LEU A 369 13.29 -8.16 -10.83
C LEU A 369 12.37 -7.34 -11.74
N GLU A 370 11.96 -6.14 -11.30
CA GLU A 370 11.12 -5.26 -12.11
C GLU A 370 11.81 -4.85 -13.41
N ALA A 371 13.12 -4.61 -13.37
CA ALA A 371 13.88 -4.16 -14.53
C ALA A 371 14.26 -5.31 -15.50
N GLY A 372 14.60 -6.48 -14.98
CA GLY A 372 15.17 -7.58 -15.77
C GLY A 372 14.15 -8.60 -16.27
N SER A 373 12.99 -8.74 -15.62
CA SER A 373 11.99 -9.72 -16.03
C SER A 373 11.25 -9.32 -17.31
N ASP A 374 10.70 -10.30 -18.00
CA ASP A 374 9.78 -10.09 -19.12
C ASP A 374 8.35 -9.96 -18.61
N PHE A 375 8.00 -10.76 -17.60
CA PHE A 375 6.68 -10.82 -17.01
C PHE A 375 6.76 -10.80 -15.48
N PHE A 376 5.78 -10.18 -14.85
CA PHE A 376 5.63 -10.13 -13.39
C PHE A 376 4.29 -10.75 -12.98
N LEU A 377 4.34 -11.88 -12.25
CA LEU A 377 3.15 -12.64 -11.88
C LEU A 377 2.56 -12.15 -10.55
N MET A 378 1.28 -11.77 -10.55
CA MET A 378 0.53 -11.27 -9.40
C MET A 378 -0.83 -11.98 -9.25
N PRO A 379 -0.86 -13.24 -8.79
CA PRO A 379 -2.10 -14.00 -8.65
C PRO A 379 -2.83 -13.70 -7.34
N SER A 380 -2.94 -12.43 -6.96
CA SER A 380 -3.48 -12.00 -5.67
C SER A 380 -4.97 -12.32 -5.53
N ARG A 381 -5.39 -12.86 -4.38
CA ARG A 381 -6.81 -13.06 -4.04
C ARG A 381 -7.57 -11.74 -3.94
N TYR A 382 -6.92 -10.73 -3.40
CA TYR A 382 -7.35 -9.34 -3.43
C TYR A 382 -6.13 -8.44 -3.38
N GLU A 383 -6.21 -7.30 -4.07
CA GLU A 383 -5.11 -6.33 -4.14
C GLU A 383 -5.70 -4.91 -4.12
N PRO A 384 -5.79 -4.25 -2.95
CA PRO A 384 -6.43 -2.95 -2.84
C PRO A 384 -5.98 -1.96 -3.91
N CYS A 385 -4.67 -1.77 -4.04
CA CYS A 385 -4.04 -1.03 -5.12
C CYS A 385 -3.03 -1.88 -5.86
N GLY A 386 -2.07 -2.43 -5.13
CA GLY A 386 -0.82 -2.95 -5.70
C GLY A 386 0.10 -1.80 -6.14
N LEU A 387 1.39 -2.02 -6.00
CA LEU A 387 2.41 -1.10 -6.49
C LEU A 387 3.31 -1.79 -7.52
N ASN A 388 3.57 -3.08 -7.34
CA ASN A 388 4.48 -3.83 -8.21
C ASN A 388 4.05 -3.81 -9.68
N GLN A 389 2.75 -3.89 -10.01
CA GLN A 389 2.30 -3.73 -11.40
C GLN A 389 2.63 -2.35 -11.96
N LEU A 390 2.60 -1.30 -11.13
CA LEU A 390 2.95 0.06 -11.56
C LEU A 390 4.47 0.18 -11.77
N TYR A 391 5.26 -0.45 -10.90
CA TYR A 391 6.71 -0.56 -11.10
C TYR A 391 7.02 -1.39 -12.36
N SER A 392 6.38 -2.55 -12.54
CA SER A 392 6.50 -3.37 -13.74
C SER A 392 6.23 -2.57 -15.02
N LEU A 393 5.10 -1.85 -15.06
CA LEU A 393 4.78 -0.98 -16.21
C LEU A 393 5.88 0.06 -16.44
N ARG A 394 6.38 0.70 -15.40
CA ARG A 394 7.44 1.72 -15.48
C ARG A 394 8.74 1.17 -16.06
N TYR A 395 9.08 -0.10 -15.77
CA TYR A 395 10.26 -0.79 -16.30
C TYR A 395 9.98 -1.60 -17.57
N GLY A 396 8.76 -1.55 -18.13
CA GLY A 396 8.40 -2.31 -19.32
C GLY A 396 8.37 -3.82 -19.10
N THR A 397 8.18 -4.26 -17.87
CA THR A 397 7.86 -5.64 -17.52
C THR A 397 6.35 -5.82 -17.55
N LEU A 398 5.86 -6.88 -18.16
CA LEU A 398 4.43 -7.07 -18.36
C LEU A 398 3.79 -7.76 -17.14
N PRO A 399 2.86 -7.13 -16.43
CA PRO A 399 2.15 -7.80 -15.36
C PRO A 399 1.22 -8.89 -15.91
N VAL A 400 1.24 -10.04 -15.24
CA VAL A 400 0.29 -11.15 -15.41
C VAL A 400 -0.45 -11.24 -14.08
N ALA A 401 -1.66 -10.73 -14.02
CA ALA A 401 -2.30 -10.44 -12.74
C ALA A 401 -3.76 -10.88 -12.69
N ARG A 402 -4.24 -11.20 -11.48
CA ARG A 402 -5.66 -11.40 -11.28
C ARG A 402 -6.42 -10.08 -11.42
N ARG A 403 -7.62 -10.13 -12.03
CA ARG A 403 -8.50 -8.97 -12.22
C ARG A 403 -9.21 -8.63 -10.91
N THR A 404 -8.51 -7.92 -10.02
CA THR A 404 -9.04 -7.48 -8.72
C THR A 404 -8.44 -6.14 -8.31
N GLY A 405 -9.18 -5.32 -7.60
CA GLY A 405 -8.75 -4.04 -7.04
C GLY A 405 -7.96 -3.19 -8.01
N GLY A 406 -6.83 -2.65 -7.54
CA GLY A 406 -5.98 -1.77 -8.35
C GLY A 406 -5.30 -2.45 -9.54
N LEU A 407 -5.17 -3.78 -9.55
CA LEU A 407 -4.66 -4.52 -10.72
C LEU A 407 -5.62 -4.37 -11.91
N ALA A 408 -6.93 -4.49 -11.66
CA ALA A 408 -7.95 -4.30 -12.69
C ALA A 408 -8.03 -2.85 -13.21
N ASP A 409 -7.63 -1.87 -12.40
CA ASP A 409 -7.70 -0.45 -12.75
C ASP A 409 -6.42 0.07 -13.44
N SER A 410 -5.29 -0.64 -13.33
CA SER A 410 -3.99 -0.21 -13.82
C SER A 410 -3.42 -1.05 -14.96
N ILE A 411 -4.02 -2.18 -15.27
CA ILE A 411 -3.59 -3.09 -16.34
C ILE A 411 -4.69 -3.16 -17.40
N LEU A 412 -4.32 -2.96 -18.66
CA LEU A 412 -5.19 -3.26 -19.81
C LEU A 412 -4.83 -4.61 -20.39
N ASP A 413 -5.81 -5.52 -20.45
CA ASP A 413 -5.60 -6.87 -20.95
C ASP A 413 -5.27 -6.87 -22.43
N LEU A 414 -4.19 -7.58 -22.81
CA LEU A 414 -3.68 -7.66 -24.18
C LEU A 414 -4.61 -8.37 -25.15
N ASP A 415 -5.37 -9.37 -24.69
CA ASP A 415 -6.28 -10.12 -25.56
C ASP A 415 -7.58 -9.32 -25.83
N GLU A 416 -8.02 -8.53 -24.83
CA GLU A 416 -9.15 -7.61 -24.98
C GLU A 416 -8.76 -6.34 -25.78
N ASN A 417 -7.50 -5.90 -25.63
CA ASN A 417 -7.00 -4.65 -26.21
C ASN A 417 -5.61 -4.83 -26.86
N PRO A 418 -5.50 -5.54 -28.01
CA PRO A 418 -4.21 -5.86 -28.61
C PRO A 418 -3.31 -4.64 -28.92
N GLU A 419 -3.93 -3.51 -29.29
CA GLU A 419 -3.22 -2.28 -29.65
C GLU A 419 -2.86 -1.39 -28.47
N ALA A 420 -3.59 -1.50 -27.34
CA ALA A 420 -3.39 -0.66 -26.16
C ALA A 420 -2.99 -1.45 -24.90
N GLY A 421 -3.13 -2.76 -24.92
CA GLY A 421 -2.89 -3.64 -23.76
C GLY A 421 -1.49 -3.52 -23.19
N THR A 422 -1.40 -3.67 -21.88
CA THR A 422 -0.18 -3.48 -21.09
C THR A 422 0.18 -4.71 -20.23
N GLY A 423 -0.67 -5.73 -20.20
CA GLY A 423 -0.45 -6.95 -19.43
C GLY A 423 -1.52 -8.01 -19.69
N ILE A 424 -1.55 -9.04 -18.87
CA ILE A 424 -2.54 -10.11 -18.92
C ILE A 424 -3.35 -10.06 -17.64
N LEU A 425 -4.69 -10.05 -17.77
CA LEU A 425 -5.62 -10.14 -16.63
C LEU A 425 -6.38 -11.46 -16.68
N PHE A 426 -6.52 -12.13 -15.54
CA PHE A 426 -7.31 -13.36 -15.41
C PHE A 426 -8.27 -13.29 -14.22
N ASP A 427 -9.37 -14.02 -14.28
CA ASP A 427 -10.45 -13.96 -13.27
C ASP A 427 -10.43 -15.15 -12.31
N SER A 428 -10.11 -16.34 -12.80
CA SER A 428 -10.21 -17.60 -12.04
C SER A 428 -9.10 -17.73 -11.00
N MET A 429 -9.46 -17.68 -9.72
CA MET A 429 -8.53 -17.82 -8.58
C MET A 429 -8.28 -19.32 -8.29
N THR A 430 -7.62 -20.01 -9.22
CA THR A 430 -7.25 -21.43 -9.14
C THR A 430 -5.87 -21.63 -9.78
N GLY A 431 -5.15 -22.71 -9.42
CA GLY A 431 -3.89 -23.06 -10.08
C GLY A 431 -4.03 -23.17 -11.60
N ARG A 432 -5.16 -23.71 -12.10
CA ARG A 432 -5.45 -23.78 -13.54
C ARG A 432 -5.62 -22.40 -14.17
N GLY A 433 -6.33 -21.48 -13.52
CA GLY A 433 -6.48 -20.10 -14.01
C GLY A 433 -5.16 -19.34 -14.07
N ILE A 434 -4.26 -19.56 -13.10
CA ILE A 434 -2.90 -19.00 -13.10
C ILE A 434 -2.09 -19.56 -14.27
N LEU A 435 -2.13 -20.87 -14.48
CA LEU A 435 -1.43 -21.54 -15.60
C LEU A 435 -1.91 -21.00 -16.95
N GLU A 436 -3.22 -20.92 -17.17
CA GLU A 436 -3.80 -20.36 -18.41
C GLU A 436 -3.37 -18.89 -18.66
N ALA A 437 -3.23 -18.08 -17.61
CA ALA A 437 -2.73 -16.71 -17.74
C ALA A 437 -1.26 -16.69 -18.15
N VAL A 438 -0.44 -17.59 -17.62
CA VAL A 438 0.97 -17.74 -18.03
C VAL A 438 1.05 -18.23 -19.48
N GLU A 439 0.23 -19.19 -19.89
CA GLU A 439 0.16 -19.66 -21.29
C GLU A 439 -0.21 -18.52 -22.27
N ARG A 440 -1.13 -17.63 -21.89
CA ARG A 440 -1.48 -16.43 -22.66
C ARG A 440 -0.28 -15.46 -22.77
N ALA A 441 0.45 -15.26 -21.67
CA ALA A 441 1.67 -14.43 -21.69
C ALA A 441 2.74 -15.02 -22.63
N LEU A 442 2.97 -16.35 -22.57
CA LEU A 442 3.88 -17.08 -23.46
C LEU A 442 3.43 -17.02 -24.92
N HIS A 443 2.11 -17.05 -25.19
CA HIS A 443 1.59 -16.82 -26.53
C HIS A 443 1.97 -15.42 -27.07
N TRP A 444 1.84 -14.37 -26.24
CA TRP A 444 2.28 -13.03 -26.63
C TRP A 444 3.79 -12.94 -26.85
N TRP A 445 4.58 -13.61 -26.00
CA TRP A 445 6.03 -13.74 -26.18
C TRP A 445 6.40 -14.36 -27.53
N SER A 446 5.70 -15.41 -27.95
CA SER A 446 5.94 -16.12 -29.22
C SER A 446 5.69 -15.25 -30.47
N LYS A 447 4.99 -14.11 -30.36
CA LYS A 447 4.82 -13.13 -31.43
C LYS A 447 6.11 -12.37 -31.78
N GLY A 448 7.16 -12.56 -30.98
CA GLY A 448 8.52 -12.16 -31.26
C GLY A 448 8.92 -10.77 -30.72
N LYS A 449 10.21 -10.50 -30.81
CA LYS A 449 10.89 -9.36 -30.20
C LYS A 449 10.28 -8.00 -30.54
N LYS A 450 9.88 -7.78 -31.79
CA LYS A 450 9.28 -6.49 -32.23
C LYS A 450 7.95 -6.22 -31.55
N THR A 451 7.11 -7.22 -31.41
CA THR A 451 5.82 -7.12 -30.71
C THR A 451 6.04 -6.82 -29.24
N MET A 452 6.94 -7.57 -28.58
CA MET A 452 7.26 -7.35 -27.17
C MET A 452 7.84 -5.95 -26.91
N GLN A 453 8.70 -5.44 -27.78
CA GLN A 453 9.24 -4.07 -27.69
C GLN A 453 8.12 -3.02 -27.75
N ALA A 454 7.17 -3.19 -28.66
CA ALA A 454 6.03 -2.26 -28.80
C ALA A 454 5.16 -2.26 -27.53
N ILE A 455 4.88 -3.45 -26.95
CA ILE A 455 4.12 -3.56 -25.71
C ILE A 455 4.87 -2.92 -24.54
N ARG A 456 6.17 -3.21 -24.38
CA ARG A 456 7.03 -2.60 -23.34
C ARG A 456 7.04 -1.07 -23.43
N THR A 457 7.10 -0.53 -24.66
CA THR A 457 7.01 0.93 -24.88
C THR A 457 5.69 1.49 -24.36
N ARG A 458 4.55 0.81 -24.59
CA ARG A 458 3.25 1.23 -24.06
C ARG A 458 3.22 1.18 -22.54
N CYS A 459 3.72 0.09 -21.94
CA CYS A 459 3.86 -0.03 -20.50
C CYS A 459 4.62 1.16 -19.91
N MET A 460 5.79 1.47 -20.43
CA MET A 460 6.65 2.55 -19.93
C MET A 460 6.08 3.96 -20.14
N HIS A 461 5.08 4.12 -21.02
CA HIS A 461 4.34 5.38 -21.20
C HIS A 461 3.04 5.43 -20.37
N TRP A 462 2.72 4.38 -19.62
CA TRP A 462 1.57 4.41 -18.73
C TRP A 462 1.81 5.44 -17.62
N ASP A 463 0.86 6.37 -17.43
CA ASP A 463 0.97 7.40 -16.39
C ASP A 463 0.59 6.84 -15.04
N SER A 464 1.59 6.56 -14.22
CA SER A 464 1.48 6.15 -12.82
C SER A 464 2.02 7.23 -11.87
N THR A 465 2.01 8.50 -12.26
CA THR A 465 2.51 9.59 -11.43
C THR A 465 1.59 9.93 -10.26
N TRP A 466 2.17 10.33 -9.15
CA TRP A 466 1.42 10.87 -8.01
C TRP A 466 0.69 12.18 -8.33
N GLU A 467 1.12 12.95 -9.33
CA GLU A 467 0.45 14.19 -9.73
C GLU A 467 -1.00 13.94 -10.15
N ARG A 468 -1.26 12.88 -10.92
CA ARG A 468 -2.61 12.47 -11.32
C ARG A 468 -3.48 12.15 -10.09
N SER A 469 -2.97 11.36 -9.17
CA SER A 469 -3.69 10.97 -7.95
C SER A 469 -3.93 12.16 -7.03
N ALA A 470 -2.92 13.02 -6.83
CA ALA A 470 -3.03 14.24 -6.02
C ALA A 470 -4.10 15.21 -6.55
N ARG A 471 -4.24 15.37 -7.87
CA ARG A 471 -5.33 16.16 -8.47
C ARG A 471 -6.70 15.60 -8.14
N SER A 472 -6.85 14.27 -8.09
CA SER A 472 -8.09 13.61 -7.71
C SER A 472 -8.41 13.84 -6.21
N TYR A 473 -7.43 13.68 -5.32
CA TYR A 473 -7.58 14.01 -3.90
C TYR A 473 -7.95 15.47 -3.68
N ARG A 474 -7.25 16.40 -4.35
CA ARG A 474 -7.56 17.83 -4.29
C ARG A 474 -9.00 18.13 -4.67
N SER A 475 -9.53 17.49 -5.72
CA SER A 475 -10.94 17.66 -6.14
C SER A 475 -11.91 17.20 -5.05
N ILE A 476 -11.62 16.10 -4.34
CA ILE A 476 -12.43 15.63 -3.21
C ILE A 476 -12.37 16.65 -2.05
N TYR A 477 -11.21 17.17 -1.71
CA TYR A 477 -11.07 18.18 -0.67
C TYR A 477 -11.90 19.44 -0.97
N GLU A 478 -11.75 19.96 -2.19
CA GLU A 478 -12.53 21.14 -2.64
C GLU A 478 -14.04 20.89 -2.57
N SER A 479 -14.51 19.71 -3.01
CA SER A 479 -15.92 19.36 -2.93
C SER A 479 -16.42 19.23 -1.48
N SER A 480 -15.59 18.71 -0.59
CA SER A 480 -15.92 18.56 0.84
C SER A 480 -16.09 19.91 1.52
N ILE A 481 -15.21 20.87 1.22
CA ILE A 481 -15.26 22.23 1.78
C ILE A 481 -16.48 23.00 1.25
N ARG A 482 -16.81 22.85 -0.02
CA ARG A 482 -17.97 23.53 -0.66
C ARG A 482 -19.33 22.96 -0.26
N GLY A 483 -19.38 21.81 0.43
CA GLY A 483 -20.62 21.18 0.87
C GLY A 483 -21.47 20.60 -0.26
N LYS A 484 -20.86 20.20 -1.37
CA LYS A 484 -21.50 19.60 -2.55
C LYS A 484 -21.21 18.13 -2.66
#